data_a21eed546684fddb7a6d5017d0494576
#
_entry.id   a21eed546684fddb7a6d5017d0494576
#
_cell.length_a   1.000
_cell.length_b   1.000
_cell.length_c   1.000
_cell.angle_alpha   90.00
_cell.angle_beta   90.00
_cell.angle_gamma   90.00
#
_symmetry.space_group_name_H-M   'P 1'
#
loop_
_entity.id
_entity.type
_entity.pdbx_description
1 polymer ?
#
loop_
_entity_poly.entity_id
_entity_poly.type
_entity_poly.pdbx_seq_one_letter_code
_entity_poly.pdbx_strand_id
1 'polypeptide(L)'
;PYMIDESCLPLELPEVAKFLPTETGEPPLGHATKWAWDTVNKCVVENEKIDNVTVFPLELNTMPGFAGSSAYYLRYMDPHNNKALVDKKIDEYWRSVDLYVGGTEHATGHLIYSRFWNKFLHDVGVSIVEEPFQKLVNQGMIQGRSNFVYRIKDSNKFVSLNLKNQYDTTPLHVDVNIVSNDILDLEAFKAWRPEFANAEFILEDGKYICGWAVEKMSKSMFNVVNPDMIVEKYGADTLRMYEMFLGPVEQSKPWDTNGIDGVHRFIRKFWSLFYDRTGNYLVTDEAAGKEELKSLHKLIKKVTGDIEQFSYNTSISAFMICVNELSALKCSKKEILNQLTVTLAPFAPHVCEELWETLGNTGSVCDAQWPAYNEEYLVENTVNYTCLLYTSPSPR
;
A
#
# COMPACT_ATOMS: atom_id res chain seq x y z
N PRO A 1 -3.54 -30.41 -32.49
CA PRO A 1 -2.54 -29.38 -32.29
C PRO A 1 -1.15 -29.90 -32.63
N TYR A 2 -0.37 -29.11 -33.36
CA TYR A 2 1.03 -29.40 -33.70
C TYR A 2 1.95 -28.58 -32.77
N MET A 3 2.90 -29.24 -32.13
CA MET A 3 3.88 -28.56 -31.26
C MET A 3 5.07 -28.12 -32.09
N ILE A 4 5.44 -26.84 -32.02
CA ILE A 4 6.66 -26.32 -32.61
C ILE A 4 7.86 -26.85 -31.85
N ASP A 5 8.91 -27.25 -32.59
CA ASP A 5 10.15 -27.74 -32.00
C ASP A 5 10.84 -26.63 -31.19
N GLU A 6 11.40 -27.00 -30.04
CA GLU A 6 12.07 -26.06 -29.14
C GLU A 6 13.24 -25.30 -29.81
N SER A 7 13.92 -25.94 -30.77
CA SER A 7 14.99 -25.32 -31.55
C SER A 7 14.51 -24.16 -32.44
N CYS A 8 13.20 -24.02 -32.64
CA CYS A 8 12.59 -22.94 -33.43
C CYS A 8 12.12 -21.74 -32.57
N LEU A 9 12.37 -21.79 -31.28
CA LEU A 9 12.03 -20.68 -30.35
C LEU A 9 13.18 -19.68 -30.21
N PRO A 10 12.89 -18.41 -29.94
CA PRO A 10 11.56 -17.82 -29.72
C PRO A 10 10.77 -17.66 -31.03
N LEU A 11 9.44 -17.88 -30.96
CA LEU A 11 8.52 -17.52 -32.04
C LEU A 11 8.18 -16.03 -31.91
N GLU A 12 8.71 -15.23 -32.86
CA GLU A 12 8.47 -13.79 -32.87
C GLU A 12 7.12 -13.45 -33.48
N LEU A 13 6.37 -12.54 -32.83
CA LEU A 13 5.10 -12.06 -33.32
C LEU A 13 5.31 -11.18 -34.58
N PRO A 14 4.42 -11.27 -35.59
CA PRO A 14 4.52 -10.44 -36.79
C PRO A 14 4.07 -9.01 -36.49
N GLU A 15 4.56 -8.07 -37.29
CA GLU A 15 3.99 -6.74 -37.32
C GLU A 15 2.58 -6.76 -37.88
N VAL A 16 1.67 -6.04 -37.24
CA VAL A 16 0.28 -5.86 -37.66
C VAL A 16 -0.06 -4.38 -37.82
N ALA A 17 -0.84 -4.03 -38.80
CA ALA A 17 -1.20 -2.64 -39.06
C ALA A 17 -2.11 -2.01 -37.98
N LYS A 18 -2.86 -2.85 -37.25
CA LYS A 18 -3.79 -2.43 -36.20
C LYS A 18 -3.77 -3.42 -35.04
N PHE A 19 -3.69 -2.92 -33.80
CA PHE A 19 -3.79 -3.70 -32.57
C PHE A 19 -5.24 -3.75 -32.05
N LEU A 20 -6.22 -3.80 -32.95
CA LEU A 20 -7.64 -3.95 -32.65
C LEU A 20 -8.14 -5.30 -33.20
N PRO A 21 -9.22 -5.86 -32.66
CA PRO A 21 -9.86 -7.03 -33.26
C PRO A 21 -10.19 -6.79 -34.74
N THR A 22 -10.26 -7.87 -35.52
CA THR A 22 -10.71 -7.82 -36.91
C THR A 22 -12.20 -7.46 -36.97
N GLU A 23 -12.70 -7.13 -38.15
CA GLU A 23 -14.14 -6.88 -38.39
C GLU A 23 -15.00 -8.11 -38.07
N THR A 24 -14.41 -9.31 -38.15
CA THR A 24 -15.03 -10.59 -37.80
C THR A 24 -14.91 -10.98 -36.34
N GLY A 25 -14.21 -10.14 -35.51
CA GLY A 25 -14.05 -10.35 -34.09
C GLY A 25 -12.85 -11.23 -33.71
N GLU A 26 -11.95 -11.53 -34.63
CA GLU A 26 -10.72 -12.27 -34.36
C GLU A 26 -9.71 -11.35 -33.60
N PRO A 27 -8.77 -11.95 -32.83
CA PRO A 27 -7.72 -11.21 -32.16
C PRO A 27 -6.87 -10.36 -33.12
N PRO A 28 -6.10 -9.37 -32.65
CA PRO A 28 -5.26 -8.50 -33.49
C PRO A 28 -4.33 -9.24 -34.46
N LEU A 29 -3.85 -10.44 -34.09
CA LEU A 29 -3.05 -11.29 -35.00
C LEU A 29 -3.81 -11.78 -36.23
N GLY A 30 -5.14 -11.71 -36.23
CA GLY A 30 -5.97 -11.95 -37.45
C GLY A 30 -5.70 -10.98 -38.58
N HIS A 31 -5.07 -9.83 -38.32
CA HIS A 31 -4.60 -8.89 -39.35
C HIS A 31 -3.26 -9.28 -39.99
N ALA A 32 -2.56 -10.27 -39.45
CA ALA A 32 -1.28 -10.70 -39.98
C ALA A 32 -1.44 -11.46 -41.29
N THR A 33 -0.69 -11.10 -42.31
CA THR A 33 -0.62 -11.79 -43.59
C THR A 33 0.38 -12.93 -43.60
N LYS A 34 1.37 -12.90 -42.70
CA LYS A 34 2.44 -13.88 -42.50
C LYS A 34 2.37 -14.48 -41.12
N TRP A 35 1.46 -15.44 -40.91
CA TRP A 35 1.26 -16.09 -39.62
C TRP A 35 0.77 -17.54 -39.79
N ALA A 36 1.54 -18.33 -40.60
CA ALA A 36 1.34 -19.75 -40.79
C ALA A 36 2.65 -20.49 -40.57
N TRP A 37 2.61 -21.73 -40.10
CA TRP A 37 3.75 -22.56 -39.79
C TRP A 37 3.99 -23.60 -40.85
N ASP A 38 5.15 -23.56 -41.52
CA ASP A 38 5.65 -24.61 -42.41
C ASP A 38 6.39 -25.67 -41.60
N THR A 39 5.83 -26.87 -41.54
CA THR A 39 6.39 -27.98 -40.72
C THR A 39 7.61 -28.62 -41.39
N VAL A 40 7.79 -28.44 -42.70
CA VAL A 40 8.94 -28.99 -43.44
C VAL A 40 10.15 -28.09 -43.30
N ASN A 41 9.95 -26.77 -43.57
CA ASN A 41 11.01 -25.79 -43.49
C ASN A 41 11.22 -25.20 -42.11
N LYS A 42 10.34 -25.54 -41.14
CA LYS A 42 10.36 -25.08 -39.73
C LYS A 42 10.44 -23.54 -39.62
N CYS A 43 9.62 -22.83 -40.34
CA CYS A 43 9.57 -21.38 -40.32
C CYS A 43 8.15 -20.82 -40.50
N VAL A 44 7.99 -19.53 -40.13
CA VAL A 44 6.75 -18.78 -40.37
C VAL A 44 6.68 -18.34 -41.83
N VAL A 45 5.57 -18.60 -42.46
CA VAL A 45 5.30 -18.30 -43.87
C VAL A 45 4.00 -17.52 -44.06
N GLU A 46 3.77 -17.04 -45.29
CA GLU A 46 2.57 -16.32 -45.67
C GLU A 46 1.28 -17.22 -45.53
N ASN A 47 0.19 -16.64 -45.07
CA ASN A 47 -1.08 -17.36 -44.84
C ASN A 47 -1.67 -17.99 -46.11
N GLU A 48 -1.32 -17.43 -47.27
CA GLU A 48 -1.75 -17.98 -48.59
C GLU A 48 -1.19 -19.38 -48.84
N LYS A 49 -0.14 -19.79 -48.12
CA LYS A 49 0.50 -21.12 -48.25
C LYS A 49 -0.16 -22.20 -47.39
N ILE A 50 -1.20 -21.87 -46.62
CA ILE A 50 -1.90 -22.82 -45.75
C ILE A 50 -2.55 -23.90 -46.61
N ASP A 51 -2.08 -25.13 -46.46
CA ASP A 51 -2.64 -26.31 -47.14
C ASP A 51 -3.26 -27.33 -46.17
N ASN A 52 -3.08 -27.11 -44.85
CA ASN A 52 -3.50 -28.00 -43.77
C ASN A 52 -2.89 -29.41 -43.82
N VAL A 53 -1.80 -29.59 -44.59
CA VAL A 53 -1.05 -30.85 -44.72
C VAL A 53 0.41 -30.63 -44.26
N THR A 54 1.08 -29.64 -44.78
CA THR A 54 2.45 -29.25 -44.46
C THR A 54 2.53 -27.85 -43.87
N VAL A 55 1.61 -26.97 -44.19
CA VAL A 55 1.53 -25.59 -43.67
C VAL A 55 0.19 -25.40 -42.93
N PHE A 56 0.30 -25.04 -41.67
CA PHE A 56 -0.82 -24.87 -40.75
C PHE A 56 -0.95 -23.43 -40.27
N PRO A 57 -2.19 -22.96 -40.00
CA PRO A 57 -2.35 -21.64 -39.36
C PRO A 57 -1.79 -21.67 -37.95
N LEU A 58 -1.12 -20.60 -37.55
CA LEU A 58 -0.72 -20.37 -36.18
C LEU A 58 -1.87 -19.81 -35.33
N GLU A 59 -1.85 -20.08 -34.02
CA GLU A 59 -2.83 -19.57 -33.07
C GLU A 59 -2.82 -18.03 -33.08
N LEU A 60 -4.00 -17.43 -33.09
CA LEU A 60 -4.19 -15.97 -33.11
C LEU A 60 -4.20 -15.34 -31.72
N ASN A 61 -4.49 -16.13 -30.68
CA ASN A 61 -4.45 -15.66 -29.32
C ASN A 61 -3.02 -15.78 -28.76
N THR A 62 -2.56 -14.73 -28.10
CA THR A 62 -1.35 -14.78 -27.30
C THR A 62 -1.67 -15.25 -25.90
N MET A 63 -0.66 -15.78 -25.20
CA MET A 63 -0.79 -16.08 -23.77
C MET A 63 -1.18 -14.79 -23.02
N PRO A 64 -2.14 -14.85 -22.07
CA PRO A 64 -2.53 -13.69 -21.29
C PRO A 64 -1.34 -13.01 -20.63
N GLY A 65 -1.31 -11.67 -20.61
CA GLY A 65 -0.20 -10.89 -20.03
C GLY A 65 0.13 -11.19 -18.58
N PHE A 66 -0.84 -11.73 -17.81
CA PHE A 66 -0.65 -12.15 -16.43
C PHE A 66 -0.01 -13.56 -16.27
N ALA A 67 0.25 -14.30 -17.36
CA ALA A 67 0.87 -15.62 -17.25
C ALA A 67 2.25 -15.58 -16.59
N GLY A 68 3.10 -14.61 -16.99
CA GLY A 68 4.40 -14.39 -16.36
C GLY A 68 4.28 -14.00 -14.88
N SER A 69 3.39 -13.07 -14.56
CA SER A 69 3.16 -12.62 -13.18
C SER A 69 2.55 -13.70 -12.29
N SER A 70 1.93 -14.73 -12.86
CA SER A 70 1.35 -15.83 -12.09
C SER A 70 2.40 -16.76 -11.45
N ALA A 71 3.62 -16.81 -11.99
CA ALA A 71 4.71 -17.67 -11.52
C ALA A 71 6.02 -16.92 -11.23
N TYR A 72 5.98 -15.59 -11.12
CA TYR A 72 7.18 -14.76 -10.98
C TYR A 72 8.00 -15.08 -9.74
N TYR A 73 7.38 -15.54 -8.65
CA TYR A 73 8.08 -15.91 -7.42
C TYR A 73 9.07 -17.07 -7.62
N LEU A 74 8.77 -18.03 -8.51
CA LEU A 74 9.73 -19.08 -8.89
C LEU A 74 10.93 -18.49 -9.64
N ARG A 75 10.68 -17.56 -10.58
CA ARG A 75 11.76 -16.88 -11.30
C ARG A 75 12.63 -16.03 -10.37
N TYR A 76 12.06 -15.42 -9.33
CA TYR A 76 12.81 -14.65 -8.33
C TYR A 76 13.76 -15.49 -7.49
N MET A 77 13.45 -16.79 -7.29
CA MET A 77 14.36 -17.71 -6.61
C MET A 77 15.64 -17.94 -7.41
N ASP A 78 15.56 -17.91 -8.76
CA ASP A 78 16.66 -18.23 -9.67
C ASP A 78 16.68 -17.28 -10.90
N PRO A 79 16.94 -15.97 -10.69
CA PRO A 79 16.69 -14.94 -11.71
C PRO A 79 17.64 -15.02 -12.91
N HIS A 80 18.81 -15.63 -12.75
CA HIS A 80 19.84 -15.71 -13.78
C HIS A 80 19.84 -17.04 -14.55
N ASN A 81 18.94 -17.96 -14.24
CA ASN A 81 18.83 -19.24 -14.91
C ASN A 81 18.24 -19.04 -16.32
N ASN A 82 19.04 -19.36 -17.34
CA ASN A 82 18.66 -19.28 -18.75
C ASN A 82 18.21 -20.63 -19.35
N LYS A 83 18.17 -21.71 -18.55
CA LYS A 83 17.83 -23.06 -19.00
C LYS A 83 16.47 -23.54 -18.49
N ALA A 84 16.05 -23.08 -17.32
CA ALA A 84 14.83 -23.46 -16.68
C ALA A 84 14.17 -22.27 -15.95
N LEU A 85 12.89 -22.39 -15.63
CA LEU A 85 12.17 -21.39 -14.81
C LEU A 85 12.84 -21.24 -13.45
N VAL A 86 13.22 -22.35 -12.83
CA VAL A 86 13.95 -22.45 -11.56
C VAL A 86 14.71 -23.78 -11.54
N ASP A 87 15.93 -23.81 -10.99
CA ASP A 87 16.66 -25.04 -10.73
C ASP A 87 16.03 -25.81 -9.56
N LYS A 88 15.95 -27.14 -9.67
CA LYS A 88 15.32 -27.99 -8.64
C LYS A 88 15.95 -27.85 -7.25
N LYS A 89 17.27 -27.70 -7.15
CA LYS A 89 17.96 -27.54 -5.86
C LYS A 89 17.65 -26.18 -5.23
N ILE A 90 17.47 -25.14 -6.06
CA ILE A 90 17.09 -23.82 -5.60
C ILE A 90 15.64 -23.83 -5.11
N ASP A 91 14.72 -24.49 -5.85
CA ASP A 91 13.34 -24.70 -5.42
C ASP A 91 13.25 -25.56 -4.15
N GLU A 92 14.09 -26.61 -4.01
CA GLU A 92 14.21 -27.42 -2.77
C GLU A 92 14.67 -26.59 -1.56
N TYR A 93 15.50 -25.58 -1.76
CA TYR A 93 15.96 -24.68 -0.70
C TYR A 93 14.88 -23.67 -0.29
N TRP A 94 14.29 -22.97 -1.25
CA TRP A 94 13.31 -21.90 -0.96
C TRP A 94 11.90 -22.42 -0.70
N ARG A 95 11.45 -23.46 -1.41
CA ARG A 95 10.12 -24.08 -1.28
C ARG A 95 8.98 -23.06 -1.48
N SER A 96 7.87 -23.25 -0.76
CA SER A 96 6.76 -22.29 -0.73
C SER A 96 7.20 -20.95 -0.11
N VAL A 97 6.71 -19.86 -0.65
CA VAL A 97 6.95 -18.51 -0.08
C VAL A 97 6.39 -18.45 1.34
N ASP A 98 7.22 -18.05 2.31
CA ASP A 98 6.85 -18.05 3.74
C ASP A 98 5.75 -17.04 4.03
N LEU A 99 5.85 -15.83 3.46
CA LEU A 99 4.89 -14.74 3.65
C LEU A 99 4.62 -14.04 2.33
N TYR A 100 3.36 -14.00 1.93
CA TYR A 100 2.90 -13.34 0.73
C TYR A 100 1.93 -12.21 1.07
N VAL A 101 2.29 -10.97 0.74
CA VAL A 101 1.53 -9.77 1.11
C VAL A 101 1.02 -9.09 -0.16
N GLY A 102 -0.28 -8.82 -0.22
CA GLY A 102 -0.88 -8.16 -1.37
C GLY A 102 -2.32 -7.73 -1.11
N GLY A 103 -2.80 -6.73 -1.87
CA GLY A 103 -4.16 -6.20 -1.71
C GLY A 103 -5.25 -7.21 -2.03
N THR A 104 -6.41 -7.01 -1.42
CA THR A 104 -7.60 -7.88 -1.60
C THR A 104 -8.14 -7.87 -3.03
N GLU A 105 -7.83 -6.86 -3.83
CA GLU A 105 -8.18 -6.76 -5.25
C GLU A 105 -7.58 -7.89 -6.11
N HIS A 106 -6.52 -8.52 -5.62
CA HIS A 106 -5.88 -9.66 -6.30
C HIS A 106 -6.54 -11.02 -6.00
N ALA A 107 -7.53 -11.08 -5.10
CA ALA A 107 -8.19 -12.32 -4.70
C ALA A 107 -8.87 -13.04 -5.88
N THR A 108 -9.48 -12.29 -6.81
CA THR A 108 -10.15 -12.82 -8.01
C THR A 108 -9.28 -12.81 -9.26
N GLY A 109 -8.01 -12.47 -9.15
CA GLY A 109 -7.07 -12.39 -10.26
C GLY A 109 -5.79 -13.14 -9.94
N HIS A 110 -4.72 -12.41 -9.62
CA HIS A 110 -3.37 -12.95 -9.43
C HIS A 110 -3.31 -14.15 -8.45
N LEU A 111 -4.04 -14.10 -7.32
CA LEU A 111 -3.99 -15.18 -6.33
C LEU A 111 -4.57 -16.50 -6.86
N ILE A 112 -5.66 -16.45 -7.65
CA ILE A 112 -6.22 -17.64 -8.31
C ILE A 112 -5.22 -18.14 -9.35
N TYR A 113 -4.69 -17.26 -10.20
CA TYR A 113 -3.80 -17.65 -11.28
C TYR A 113 -2.47 -18.19 -10.78
N SER A 114 -1.87 -17.57 -9.76
CA SER A 114 -0.61 -18.07 -9.18
C SER A 114 -0.76 -19.47 -8.57
N ARG A 115 -1.87 -19.72 -7.86
CA ARG A 115 -2.16 -21.04 -7.32
C ARG A 115 -2.41 -22.07 -8.43
N PHE A 116 -3.19 -21.72 -9.46
CA PHE A 116 -3.45 -22.58 -10.60
C PHE A 116 -2.16 -22.95 -11.35
N TRP A 117 -1.33 -21.95 -11.67
CA TRP A 117 -0.05 -22.15 -12.32
C TRP A 117 0.89 -23.01 -11.49
N ASN A 118 0.97 -22.78 -10.19
CA ASN A 118 1.85 -23.56 -9.33
C ASN A 118 1.44 -25.04 -9.29
N LYS A 119 0.14 -25.33 -9.17
CA LYS A 119 -0.36 -26.71 -9.23
C LYS A 119 -0.04 -27.38 -10.56
N PHE A 120 -0.25 -26.69 -11.68
CA PHE A 120 0.13 -27.18 -12.99
C PHE A 120 1.64 -27.44 -13.09
N LEU A 121 2.47 -26.50 -12.65
CA LEU A 121 3.93 -26.66 -12.65
C LEU A 121 4.40 -27.80 -11.73
N HIS A 122 3.70 -28.04 -10.64
CA HIS A 122 3.93 -29.21 -9.78
C HIS A 122 3.57 -30.52 -10.50
N ASP A 123 2.42 -30.60 -11.15
CA ASP A 123 1.96 -31.78 -11.87
C ASP A 123 2.92 -32.18 -13.01
N VAL A 124 3.54 -31.19 -13.67
CA VAL A 124 4.54 -31.43 -14.73
C VAL A 124 5.98 -31.54 -14.19
N GLY A 125 6.17 -31.50 -12.87
CA GLY A 125 7.44 -31.71 -12.20
C GLY A 125 8.45 -30.55 -12.28
N VAL A 126 7.98 -29.33 -12.53
CA VAL A 126 8.78 -28.09 -12.51
C VAL A 126 8.90 -27.56 -11.10
N SER A 127 7.79 -27.40 -10.37
CA SER A 127 7.81 -27.03 -8.96
C SER A 127 7.73 -28.24 -8.06
N ILE A 128 8.44 -28.21 -6.93
CA ILE A 128 8.44 -29.30 -5.93
C ILE A 128 7.32 -29.17 -4.91
N VAL A 129 6.66 -28.00 -4.84
CA VAL A 129 5.58 -27.72 -3.89
C VAL A 129 4.25 -27.55 -4.61
N GLU A 130 3.18 -28.09 -4.03
CA GLU A 130 1.82 -27.98 -4.58
C GLU A 130 1.21 -26.61 -4.33
N GLU A 131 1.42 -26.04 -3.13
CA GLU A 131 0.89 -24.72 -2.75
C GLU A 131 2.02 -23.68 -2.72
N PRO A 132 1.84 -22.53 -3.42
CA PRO A 132 2.91 -21.54 -3.59
C PRO A 132 3.23 -20.75 -2.33
N PHE A 133 2.24 -20.51 -1.45
CA PHE A 133 2.34 -19.61 -0.31
C PHE A 133 1.96 -20.29 0.99
N GLN A 134 2.79 -20.13 2.06
CA GLN A 134 2.51 -20.67 3.39
C GLN A 134 1.55 -19.75 4.17
N LYS A 135 1.78 -18.44 4.11
CA LYS A 135 0.95 -17.43 4.78
C LYS A 135 0.63 -16.29 3.82
N LEU A 136 -0.65 -15.99 3.70
CA LEU A 136 -1.16 -14.87 2.92
C LEU A 136 -1.69 -13.78 3.85
N VAL A 137 -1.27 -12.55 3.61
CA VAL A 137 -1.80 -11.36 4.28
C VAL A 137 -2.32 -10.40 3.22
N ASN A 138 -3.63 -10.15 3.24
CA ASN A 138 -4.28 -9.20 2.34
C ASN A 138 -4.54 -7.88 3.06
N GLN A 139 -3.91 -6.79 2.60
CA GLN A 139 -4.20 -5.47 3.14
C GLN A 139 -5.59 -5.03 2.71
N GLY A 140 -6.30 -4.36 3.63
CA GLY A 140 -7.48 -3.58 3.31
C GLY A 140 -7.13 -2.36 2.46
N MET A 141 -8.10 -1.88 1.70
CA MET A 141 -7.90 -0.68 0.86
C MET A 141 -7.97 0.59 1.70
N ILE A 142 -7.12 1.56 1.35
CA ILE A 142 -7.32 2.94 1.81
C ILE A 142 -8.37 3.57 0.90
N GLN A 143 -9.47 4.00 1.51
CA GLN A 143 -10.63 4.56 0.82
C GLN A 143 -10.55 6.08 0.81
N GLY A 144 -11.06 6.70 -0.26
CA GLY A 144 -11.19 8.14 -0.37
C GLY A 144 -12.44 8.66 0.31
N ARG A 145 -12.37 9.89 0.79
CA ARG A 145 -13.55 10.65 1.15
C ARG A 145 -13.97 11.44 -0.07
N SER A 146 -15.05 11.01 -0.74
CA SER A 146 -15.66 11.76 -1.83
C SER A 146 -16.48 12.91 -1.29
N ASN A 147 -16.41 14.06 -1.94
CA ASN A 147 -17.26 15.19 -1.64
C ASN A 147 -18.28 15.40 -2.77
N PHE A 148 -19.46 15.89 -2.42
CA PHE A 148 -20.57 16.08 -3.35
C PHE A 148 -21.09 17.50 -3.32
N VAL A 149 -21.34 18.03 -4.51
CA VAL A 149 -22.17 19.20 -4.73
C VAL A 149 -23.52 18.76 -5.32
N TYR A 150 -24.58 19.50 -5.04
CA TYR A 150 -25.94 19.16 -5.44
C TYR A 150 -26.43 20.14 -6.51
N ARG A 151 -26.44 19.70 -7.75
CA ARG A 151 -26.92 20.49 -8.89
C ARG A 151 -28.44 20.41 -8.95
N ILE A 152 -29.10 21.56 -9.03
CA ILE A 152 -30.54 21.62 -9.28
C ILE A 152 -30.79 21.23 -10.74
N LYS A 153 -31.73 20.31 -10.94
CA LYS A 153 -32.04 19.74 -12.24
C LYS A 153 -32.29 20.81 -13.31
N ASP A 154 -31.79 20.58 -14.49
CA ASP A 154 -31.93 21.44 -15.68
C ASP A 154 -31.44 22.89 -15.46
N SER A 155 -30.51 23.12 -14.54
CA SER A 155 -29.94 24.40 -14.24
C SER A 155 -28.43 24.36 -14.01
N ASN A 156 -27.76 25.53 -13.90
CA ASN A 156 -26.39 25.64 -13.43
C ASN A 156 -26.34 26.22 -11.99
N LYS A 157 -27.36 25.87 -11.18
CA LYS A 157 -27.46 26.27 -9.78
C LYS A 157 -27.12 25.07 -8.87
N PHE A 158 -26.36 25.35 -7.85
CA PHE A 158 -25.93 24.38 -6.86
C PHE A 158 -26.42 24.75 -5.48
N VAL A 159 -27.01 23.81 -4.76
CA VAL A 159 -27.59 24.03 -3.44
C VAL A 159 -26.79 23.34 -2.37
N SER A 160 -26.53 23.99 -1.25
CA SER A 160 -25.81 23.48 -0.11
C SER A 160 -26.53 22.26 0.51
N LEU A 161 -25.77 21.36 1.15
CA LEU A 161 -26.19 20.05 1.65
C LEU A 161 -27.53 20.05 2.40
N ASN A 162 -27.69 20.94 3.41
CA ASN A 162 -28.88 20.92 4.28
C ASN A 162 -30.12 21.48 3.61
N LEU A 163 -29.96 22.25 2.52
CA LEU A 163 -31.05 22.83 1.74
C LEU A 163 -31.48 21.96 0.57
N LYS A 164 -30.73 20.90 0.24
CA LYS A 164 -30.95 20.07 -0.97
C LYS A 164 -32.35 19.46 -1.08
N ASN A 165 -32.96 19.12 0.07
CA ASN A 165 -34.28 18.49 0.09
C ASN A 165 -35.43 19.44 -0.34
N GLN A 166 -35.15 20.73 -0.51
CA GLN A 166 -36.11 21.73 -1.00
C GLN A 166 -36.14 21.79 -2.53
N TYR A 167 -35.25 21.08 -3.22
CA TYR A 167 -35.06 21.12 -4.66
C TYR A 167 -34.94 19.71 -5.25
N ASP A 168 -35.27 19.55 -6.52
CA ASP A 168 -34.91 18.32 -7.27
C ASP A 168 -33.46 18.43 -7.68
N THR A 169 -32.58 17.61 -7.05
CA THR A 169 -31.14 17.74 -7.17
C THR A 169 -30.47 16.45 -7.64
N THR A 170 -29.37 16.59 -8.38
CA THR A 170 -28.45 15.51 -8.73
C THR A 170 -27.13 15.73 -8.01
N PRO A 171 -26.62 14.73 -7.23
CA PRO A 171 -25.30 14.81 -6.63
C PRO A 171 -24.21 14.65 -7.71
N LEU A 172 -23.18 15.48 -7.64
CA LEU A 172 -22.00 15.40 -8.48
C LEU A 172 -20.76 15.35 -7.60
N HIS A 173 -19.84 14.46 -7.92
CA HIS A 173 -18.53 14.41 -7.27
C HIS A 173 -17.75 15.70 -7.56
N VAL A 174 -17.07 16.19 -6.56
CA VAL A 174 -16.20 17.38 -6.64
C VAL A 174 -14.80 17.04 -6.15
N ASP A 175 -13.80 17.69 -6.74
CA ASP A 175 -12.40 17.48 -6.38
C ASP A 175 -12.16 17.78 -4.91
N VAL A 176 -11.58 16.83 -4.19
CA VAL A 176 -11.30 16.96 -2.76
C VAL A 176 -10.34 18.10 -2.44
N ASN A 177 -9.51 18.53 -3.39
CA ASN A 177 -8.55 19.62 -3.21
C ASN A 177 -9.19 21.02 -3.17
N ILE A 178 -10.44 21.17 -3.63
CA ILE A 178 -11.19 22.43 -3.57
C ILE A 178 -12.27 22.42 -2.48
N VAL A 179 -12.21 21.43 -1.56
CA VAL A 179 -13.10 21.34 -0.40
C VAL A 179 -12.26 21.31 0.88
N SER A 180 -12.55 22.19 1.82
CA SER A 180 -11.88 22.23 3.12
C SER A 180 -12.89 22.21 4.26
N ASN A 181 -12.80 21.22 5.16
CA ASN A 181 -13.75 21.02 6.27
C ASN A 181 -15.21 21.05 5.79
N ASP A 182 -15.51 20.33 4.70
CA ASP A 182 -16.80 20.26 4.03
C ASP A 182 -17.27 21.55 3.37
N ILE A 183 -16.48 22.59 3.38
CA ILE A 183 -16.80 23.87 2.73
C ILE A 183 -16.14 23.92 1.35
N LEU A 184 -16.95 24.19 0.32
CA LEU A 184 -16.50 24.33 -1.06
C LEU A 184 -15.85 25.70 -1.27
N ASP A 185 -14.69 25.72 -1.92
CA ASP A 185 -14.13 26.93 -2.52
C ASP A 185 -14.89 27.24 -3.83
N LEU A 186 -15.72 28.26 -3.79
CA LEU A 186 -16.61 28.60 -4.90
C LEU A 186 -15.88 29.08 -6.16
N GLU A 187 -14.81 29.84 -5.98
CA GLU A 187 -14.03 30.35 -7.10
C GLU A 187 -13.16 29.22 -7.73
N ALA A 188 -12.58 28.39 -6.91
CA ALA A 188 -11.88 27.18 -7.39
C ALA A 188 -12.84 26.25 -8.13
N PHE A 189 -14.09 26.09 -7.66
CA PHE A 189 -15.09 25.28 -8.34
C PHE A 189 -15.46 25.81 -9.72
N LYS A 190 -15.68 27.13 -9.84
CA LYS A 190 -15.96 27.79 -11.13
C LYS A 190 -14.79 27.63 -12.11
N ALA A 191 -13.57 27.68 -11.60
CA ALA A 191 -12.36 27.53 -12.40
C ALA A 191 -12.04 26.07 -12.75
N TRP A 192 -12.57 25.09 -11.99
CA TRP A 192 -12.25 23.67 -12.14
C TRP A 192 -12.67 23.08 -13.49
N ARG A 193 -13.87 23.48 -14.00
CA ARG A 193 -14.37 23.06 -15.30
C ARG A 193 -15.09 24.17 -16.03
N PRO A 194 -14.94 24.28 -17.37
CA PRO A 194 -15.61 25.31 -18.17
C PRO A 194 -17.13 25.38 -17.98
N GLU A 195 -17.77 24.19 -17.79
CA GLU A 195 -19.23 24.08 -17.60
C GLU A 195 -19.72 24.71 -16.28
N PHE A 196 -18.82 24.93 -15.32
CA PHE A 196 -19.14 25.51 -14.01
C PHE A 196 -18.75 27.00 -13.90
N ALA A 197 -18.17 27.61 -14.95
CA ALA A 197 -17.70 28.98 -14.92
C ALA A 197 -18.79 29.98 -14.49
N ASN A 198 -20.06 29.72 -14.86
CA ASN A 198 -21.22 30.55 -14.52
C ASN A 198 -22.11 29.87 -13.46
N ALA A 199 -21.55 29.05 -12.56
CA ALA A 199 -22.31 28.40 -11.51
C ALA A 199 -22.84 29.42 -10.50
N GLU A 200 -24.13 29.27 -10.12
CA GLU A 200 -24.78 30.01 -9.05
C GLU A 200 -24.96 29.11 -7.83
N PHE A 201 -24.82 29.66 -6.63
CA PHE A 201 -24.85 28.90 -5.40
C PHE A 201 -25.93 29.37 -4.44
N ILE A 202 -26.67 28.42 -3.86
CA ILE A 202 -27.59 28.64 -2.75
C ILE A 202 -26.87 28.20 -1.49
N LEU A 203 -26.50 29.17 -0.67
CA LEU A 203 -25.60 29.01 0.47
C LEU A 203 -26.34 28.85 1.80
N GLU A 204 -25.68 28.28 2.77
CA GLU A 204 -26.06 28.23 4.19
C GLU A 204 -25.12 29.15 4.96
N ASP A 205 -25.66 30.20 5.61
CA ASP A 205 -24.87 31.20 6.37
C ASP A 205 -23.63 31.69 5.63
N GLY A 206 -23.80 31.94 4.32
CA GLY A 206 -22.74 32.44 3.44
C GLY A 206 -21.69 31.41 3.02
N LYS A 207 -21.89 30.13 3.31
CA LYS A 207 -21.00 29.02 2.96
C LYS A 207 -21.74 27.96 2.13
N TYR A 208 -21.00 27.26 1.27
CA TYR A 208 -21.51 26.08 0.58
C TYR A 208 -20.99 24.83 1.29
N ILE A 209 -21.87 24.05 1.88
CA ILE A 209 -21.53 22.82 2.58
C ILE A 209 -21.73 21.65 1.62
N CYS A 210 -20.66 20.88 1.38
CA CYS A 210 -20.67 19.67 0.57
C CYS A 210 -21.24 18.48 1.33
N GLY A 211 -21.85 17.54 0.62
CA GLY A 211 -22.03 16.18 1.13
C GLY A 211 -20.74 15.39 1.05
N TRP A 212 -20.71 14.24 1.73
CA TRP A 212 -19.57 13.36 1.66
C TRP A 212 -19.97 11.88 1.80
N ALA A 213 -19.13 11.00 1.26
CA ALA A 213 -19.19 9.54 1.47
C ALA A 213 -17.80 8.93 1.40
N VAL A 214 -17.63 7.79 2.07
CA VAL A 214 -16.40 7.00 1.96
C VAL A 214 -16.55 6.05 0.79
N GLU A 215 -15.66 6.17 -0.19
CA GLU A 215 -15.70 5.40 -1.43
C GLU A 215 -14.30 4.90 -1.82
N LYS A 216 -14.22 3.98 -2.77
CA LYS A 216 -12.94 3.60 -3.38
C LYS A 216 -12.28 4.83 -4.03
N MET A 217 -10.97 5.02 -3.79
CA MET A 217 -10.23 6.07 -4.50
C MET A 217 -10.20 5.80 -6.00
N SER A 218 -10.64 6.77 -6.79
CA SER A 218 -10.53 6.73 -8.24
C SER A 218 -10.48 8.14 -8.84
N LYS A 219 -9.85 8.27 -10.01
CA LYS A 219 -9.78 9.54 -10.73
C LYS A 219 -11.17 10.07 -11.13
N SER A 220 -12.10 9.18 -11.43
CA SER A 220 -13.47 9.54 -11.81
C SER A 220 -14.32 10.05 -10.64
N MET A 221 -13.95 9.77 -9.41
CA MET A 221 -14.61 10.25 -8.19
C MET A 221 -13.91 11.47 -7.57
N PHE A 222 -12.80 11.92 -8.15
CA PHE A 222 -12.04 13.11 -7.71
C PHE A 222 -11.67 13.07 -6.22
N ASN A 223 -11.46 11.87 -5.66
CA ASN A 223 -11.18 11.62 -4.26
C ASN A 223 -9.79 11.00 -4.03
N VAL A 224 -8.90 11.08 -5.02
CA VAL A 224 -7.55 10.55 -4.93
C VAL A 224 -6.67 11.50 -4.15
N VAL A 225 -5.97 10.97 -3.15
CA VAL A 225 -4.89 11.66 -2.45
C VAL A 225 -3.57 11.30 -3.12
N ASN A 226 -2.83 12.32 -3.59
CA ASN A 226 -1.53 12.10 -4.20
C ASN A 226 -0.46 11.95 -3.10
N PRO A 227 0.24 10.79 -3.02
CA PRO A 227 1.32 10.58 -2.06
C PRO A 227 2.44 11.61 -2.16
N ASP A 228 2.81 12.06 -3.37
CA ASP A 228 3.89 13.05 -3.56
C ASP A 228 3.59 14.37 -2.85
N MET A 229 2.34 14.84 -2.92
CA MET A 229 1.92 16.07 -2.20
C MET A 229 1.98 15.89 -0.68
N ILE A 230 1.67 14.70 -0.18
CA ILE A 230 1.75 14.40 1.25
C ILE A 230 3.21 14.32 1.69
N VAL A 231 4.06 13.68 0.90
CA VAL A 231 5.51 13.59 1.17
C VAL A 231 6.16 14.97 1.16
N GLU A 232 5.81 15.82 0.19
CA GLU A 232 6.32 17.21 0.12
C GLU A 232 5.93 18.03 1.35
N LYS A 233 4.69 17.88 1.83
CA LYS A 233 4.15 18.66 2.94
C LYS A 233 4.57 18.13 4.32
N TYR A 234 4.61 16.82 4.51
CA TYR A 234 4.75 16.17 5.82
C TYR A 234 5.98 15.28 5.95
N GLY A 235 6.62 14.91 4.85
CA GLY A 235 7.71 13.95 4.79
C GLY A 235 7.24 12.50 4.64
N ALA A 236 8.12 11.67 4.05
CA ALA A 236 7.83 10.26 3.74
C ALA A 236 7.56 9.42 5.00
N ASP A 237 8.32 9.65 6.09
CA ASP A 237 8.13 8.92 7.34
C ASP A 237 6.76 9.18 7.97
N THR A 238 6.26 10.43 7.86
CA THR A 238 4.92 10.76 8.33
C THR A 238 3.86 10.00 7.55
N LEU A 239 3.96 9.95 6.22
CA LEU A 239 3.03 9.19 5.38
C LEU A 239 3.06 7.70 5.75
N ARG A 240 4.25 7.07 5.80
CA ARG A 240 4.42 5.66 6.14
C ARG A 240 3.78 5.30 7.49
N MET A 241 4.11 6.07 8.52
CA MET A 241 3.56 5.85 9.85
C MET A 241 2.05 6.08 9.89
N TYR A 242 1.55 7.08 9.17
CA TYR A 242 0.12 7.38 9.14
C TYR A 242 -0.69 6.26 8.49
N GLU A 243 -0.25 5.72 7.36
CA GLU A 243 -0.90 4.56 6.71
C GLU A 243 -0.98 3.35 7.64
N MET A 244 0.09 3.06 8.38
CA MET A 244 0.11 1.99 9.38
C MET A 244 -0.76 2.30 10.60
N PHE A 245 -0.90 3.59 10.98
CA PHE A 245 -1.67 4.02 12.15
C PHE A 245 -3.19 3.98 11.93
N LEU A 246 -3.67 4.12 10.70
CA LEU A 246 -5.10 4.21 10.36
C LEU A 246 -5.95 3.06 10.91
N GLY A 247 -5.38 1.88 11.15
CA GLY A 247 -6.07 0.74 11.74
C GLY A 247 -5.41 -0.60 11.40
N PRO A 248 -6.04 -1.73 11.73
CA PRO A 248 -5.53 -3.07 11.42
C PRO A 248 -5.26 -3.25 9.94
N VAL A 249 -4.19 -3.97 9.59
CA VAL A 249 -3.70 -4.08 8.21
C VAL A 249 -4.73 -4.67 7.23
N GLU A 250 -5.54 -5.61 7.69
CA GLU A 250 -6.51 -6.33 6.86
C GLU A 250 -7.82 -5.56 6.63
N GLN A 251 -8.04 -4.46 7.36
CA GLN A 251 -9.28 -3.68 7.26
C GLN A 251 -9.13 -2.52 6.28
N SER A 252 -10.18 -2.30 5.48
CA SER A 252 -10.29 -1.07 4.68
C SER A 252 -10.56 0.13 5.58
N LYS A 253 -9.94 1.26 5.26
CA LYS A 253 -9.90 2.46 6.11
C LYS A 253 -10.10 3.72 5.30
N PRO A 254 -10.90 4.68 5.78
CA PRO A 254 -10.98 5.98 5.13
C PRO A 254 -9.69 6.78 5.38
N TRP A 255 -9.20 7.43 4.34
CA TRP A 255 -8.16 8.45 4.49
C TRP A 255 -8.76 9.71 5.14
N ASP A 256 -8.08 10.22 6.18
CA ASP A 256 -8.40 11.52 6.79
C ASP A 256 -7.15 12.39 6.80
N THR A 257 -7.14 13.42 5.96
CA THR A 257 -6.00 14.34 5.85
C THR A 257 -5.71 15.09 7.15
N ASN A 258 -6.72 15.27 8.03
CA ASN A 258 -6.51 15.96 9.31
C ASN A 258 -5.80 15.06 10.34
N GLY A 259 -5.95 13.75 10.24
CA GLY A 259 -5.35 12.77 11.16
C GLY A 259 -3.83 12.70 11.05
N ILE A 260 -3.25 13.01 9.88
CA ILE A 260 -1.81 12.93 9.63
C ILE A 260 -0.99 13.91 10.49
N ASP A 261 -1.57 15.05 10.87
CA ASP A 261 -0.91 16.03 11.74
C ASP A 261 -0.50 15.46 13.10
N GLY A 262 -1.25 14.47 13.61
CA GLY A 262 -0.94 13.77 14.85
C GLY A 262 0.38 13.00 14.75
N VAL A 263 0.58 12.29 13.66
CA VAL A 263 1.82 11.54 13.39
C VAL A 263 2.99 12.49 13.10
N HIS A 264 2.75 13.54 12.34
CA HIS A 264 3.80 14.55 12.09
C HIS A 264 4.30 15.20 13.39
N ARG A 265 3.39 15.55 14.31
CA ARG A 265 3.74 16.05 15.64
C ARG A 265 4.51 15.04 16.48
N PHE A 266 4.17 13.75 16.34
CA PHE A 266 4.93 12.68 17.01
C PHE A 266 6.37 12.64 16.54
N ILE A 267 6.64 12.64 15.22
CA ILE A 267 8.01 12.64 14.68
C ILE A 267 8.81 13.86 15.19
N ARG A 268 8.19 15.03 15.17
CA ARG A 268 8.83 16.25 15.74
C ARG A 268 9.10 16.12 17.24
N LYS A 269 8.22 15.45 17.98
CA LYS A 269 8.43 15.21 19.42
C LYS A 269 9.55 14.18 19.64
N PHE A 270 9.62 13.12 18.82
CA PHE A 270 10.74 12.18 18.84
C PHE A 270 12.07 12.90 18.58
N TRP A 271 12.15 13.74 17.55
CA TRP A 271 13.31 14.58 17.27
C TRP A 271 13.72 15.45 18.45
N SER A 272 12.75 15.99 19.20
CA SER A 272 13.02 16.85 20.36
C SER A 272 13.64 16.13 21.58
N LEU A 273 13.77 14.79 21.56
CA LEU A 273 14.59 14.07 22.56
C LEU A 273 16.10 14.22 22.28
N PHE A 274 16.48 14.52 21.04
CA PHE A 274 17.87 14.64 20.60
C PHE A 274 18.35 16.10 20.51
N TYR A 275 17.44 17.01 20.16
CA TYR A 275 17.75 18.41 19.93
C TYR A 275 16.75 19.33 20.63
N ASP A 276 17.23 20.43 21.19
CA ASP A 276 16.35 21.48 21.70
C ASP A 276 15.79 22.35 20.56
N ARG A 277 14.95 23.34 20.91
CA ARG A 277 14.33 24.26 19.94
C ARG A 277 15.31 25.15 19.20
N THR A 278 16.52 25.30 19.71
CA THR A 278 17.61 26.11 19.14
C THR A 278 18.57 25.27 18.31
N GLY A 279 18.37 23.94 18.25
CA GLY A 279 19.20 23.00 17.50
C GLY A 279 20.40 22.48 18.28
N ASN A 280 20.49 22.71 19.59
CA ASN A 280 21.56 22.14 20.38
C ASN A 280 21.30 20.65 20.63
N TYR A 281 22.37 19.86 20.50
CA TYR A 281 22.36 18.42 20.79
C TYR A 281 22.27 18.16 22.29
N LEU A 282 21.31 17.34 22.70
CA LEU A 282 20.99 17.10 24.12
C LEU A 282 21.50 15.76 24.66
N VAL A 283 21.89 14.83 23.76
CA VAL A 283 22.17 13.44 24.15
C VAL A 283 23.41 13.35 25.03
N THR A 284 23.32 12.55 26.08
CA THR A 284 24.40 12.34 27.09
C THR A 284 24.70 10.84 27.21
N ASP A 285 25.95 10.54 27.65
CA ASP A 285 26.41 9.18 27.96
C ASP A 285 26.12 8.75 29.42
N GLU A 286 25.28 9.51 30.14
CA GLU A 286 24.85 9.12 31.47
C GLU A 286 24.02 7.84 31.46
N ALA A 287 24.14 7.02 32.53
CA ALA A 287 23.37 5.79 32.67
C ALA A 287 21.86 6.07 32.74
N ALA A 288 21.07 5.20 32.11
CA ALA A 288 19.62 5.30 32.11
C ALA A 288 19.01 5.04 33.48
N GLY A 289 17.96 5.78 33.81
CA GLY A 289 17.17 5.57 35.01
C GLY A 289 16.17 4.41 34.87
N LYS A 290 15.71 3.89 36.02
CA LYS A 290 14.80 2.74 36.06
C LYS A 290 13.52 2.99 35.27
N GLU A 291 12.91 4.17 35.37
CA GLU A 291 11.66 4.50 34.65
C GLU A 291 11.87 4.66 33.13
N GLU A 292 13.03 5.16 32.72
CA GLU A 292 13.43 5.25 31.31
C GLU A 292 13.60 3.86 30.69
N LEU A 293 14.32 2.96 31.41
CA LEU A 293 14.48 1.56 31.00
C LEU A 293 13.14 0.83 30.95
N LYS A 294 12.27 1.03 31.94
CA LYS A 294 10.91 0.43 31.96
C LYS A 294 10.10 0.84 30.73
N SER A 295 10.06 2.15 30.42
CA SER A 295 9.33 2.67 29.26
C SER A 295 9.85 2.07 27.95
N LEU A 296 11.18 2.04 27.77
CA LEU A 296 11.82 1.48 26.58
C LEU A 296 11.56 -0.03 26.42
N HIS A 297 11.81 -0.84 27.46
CA HIS A 297 11.65 -2.29 27.37
C HIS A 297 10.18 -2.72 27.21
N LYS A 298 9.24 -1.96 27.77
CA LYS A 298 7.80 -2.12 27.51
C LYS A 298 7.48 -1.87 26.04
N LEU A 299 8.05 -0.83 25.43
CA LEU A 299 7.92 -0.55 24.00
C LEU A 299 8.51 -1.68 23.15
N ILE A 300 9.75 -2.09 23.37
CA ILE A 300 10.43 -3.12 22.58
C ILE A 300 9.61 -4.42 22.60
N LYS A 301 9.17 -4.87 23.78
CA LYS A 301 8.33 -6.05 23.92
C LYS A 301 7.04 -5.93 23.12
N LYS A 302 6.34 -4.79 23.24
CA LYS A 302 5.08 -4.54 22.55
C LYS A 302 5.27 -4.53 21.03
N VAL A 303 6.25 -3.77 20.53
CA VAL A 303 6.49 -3.63 19.08
C VAL A 303 6.95 -4.95 18.45
N THR A 304 7.80 -5.71 19.13
CA THR A 304 8.22 -7.04 18.66
C THR A 304 7.01 -7.95 18.42
N GLY A 305 6.13 -8.09 19.41
CA GLY A 305 4.93 -8.90 19.26
C GLY A 305 3.93 -8.35 18.24
N ASP A 306 3.82 -7.03 18.12
CA ASP A 306 2.95 -6.38 17.14
C ASP A 306 3.41 -6.61 15.70
N ILE A 307 4.73 -6.57 15.44
CA ILE A 307 5.28 -6.85 14.11
C ILE A 307 4.99 -8.30 13.70
N GLU A 308 5.19 -9.27 14.60
CA GLU A 308 4.90 -10.68 14.35
C GLU A 308 3.42 -10.92 14.01
N GLN A 309 2.52 -10.11 14.60
CA GLN A 309 1.07 -10.20 14.42
C GLN A 309 0.50 -9.22 13.38
N PHE A 310 1.33 -8.44 12.71
CA PHE A 310 0.92 -7.37 11.76
C PHE A 310 0.03 -6.29 12.40
N SER A 311 0.16 -6.06 13.70
CA SER A 311 -0.60 -5.06 14.48
C SER A 311 0.09 -3.69 14.49
N TYR A 312 0.45 -3.16 13.33
CA TYR A 312 1.28 -1.96 13.20
C TYR A 312 0.65 -0.71 13.83
N ASN A 313 -0.68 -0.59 13.79
CA ASN A 313 -1.39 0.54 14.39
C ASN A 313 -1.21 0.63 15.90
N THR A 314 -1.12 -0.51 16.60
CA THR A 314 -0.84 -0.54 18.05
C THR A 314 0.62 -0.26 18.36
N SER A 315 1.56 -0.64 17.48
CA SER A 315 2.96 -0.23 17.58
C SER A 315 3.11 1.29 17.55
N ILE A 316 2.44 1.98 16.62
CA ILE A 316 2.53 3.45 16.53
C ILE A 316 1.98 4.12 17.78
N SER A 317 0.88 3.62 18.33
CA SER A 317 0.36 4.09 19.61
C SER A 317 1.36 3.87 20.76
N ALA A 318 2.05 2.72 20.78
CA ALA A 318 3.06 2.41 21.77
C ALA A 318 4.27 3.36 21.66
N PHE A 319 4.73 3.68 20.46
CA PHE A 319 5.78 4.69 20.24
C PHE A 319 5.37 6.06 20.78
N MET A 320 4.13 6.50 20.52
CA MET A 320 3.62 7.77 21.03
C MET A 320 3.61 7.81 22.56
N ILE A 321 3.22 6.72 23.22
CA ILE A 321 3.24 6.59 24.69
C ILE A 321 4.69 6.69 25.20
N CYS A 322 5.60 5.86 24.68
CA CYS A 322 6.99 5.83 25.12
C CYS A 322 7.67 7.20 24.96
N VAL A 323 7.55 7.84 23.80
CA VAL A 323 8.13 9.17 23.54
C VAL A 323 7.51 10.24 24.48
N ASN A 324 6.23 10.12 24.83
CA ASN A 324 5.61 11.00 25.81
C ASN A 324 6.20 10.80 27.22
N GLU A 325 6.37 9.55 27.65
CA GLU A 325 6.97 9.20 28.94
C GLU A 325 8.43 9.68 29.02
N LEU A 326 9.26 9.36 28.02
CA LEU A 326 10.65 9.80 27.97
C LEU A 326 10.79 11.32 27.93
N SER A 327 9.89 12.02 27.22
CA SER A 327 9.87 13.49 27.21
C SER A 327 9.51 14.06 28.58
N ALA A 328 8.57 13.45 29.31
CA ALA A 328 8.21 13.86 30.67
C ALA A 328 9.37 13.64 31.65
N LEU A 329 10.13 12.56 31.49
CA LEU A 329 11.35 12.26 32.24
C LEU A 329 12.53 13.13 31.82
N LYS A 330 12.41 13.94 30.77
CA LYS A 330 13.50 14.70 30.14
C LYS A 330 14.69 13.80 29.77
N CYS A 331 14.39 12.59 29.29
CA CYS A 331 15.39 11.60 28.91
C CYS A 331 16.21 12.09 27.71
N SER A 332 17.54 12.09 27.91
CA SER A 332 18.53 12.37 26.86
C SER A 332 19.65 11.32 26.86
N LYS A 333 19.39 10.13 27.39
CA LYS A 333 20.38 9.07 27.56
C LYS A 333 20.62 8.33 26.24
N LYS A 334 21.85 8.31 25.75
CA LYS A 334 22.27 7.65 24.51
C LYS A 334 21.84 6.19 24.47
N GLU A 335 21.99 5.46 25.58
CA GLU A 335 21.57 4.05 25.68
C GLU A 335 20.11 3.84 25.35
N ILE A 336 19.21 4.70 25.84
CA ILE A 336 17.77 4.63 25.58
C ILE A 336 17.46 5.04 24.14
N LEU A 337 18.01 6.18 23.70
CA LEU A 337 17.70 6.76 22.39
C LEU A 337 18.22 5.91 21.24
N ASN A 338 19.35 5.22 21.43
CA ASN A 338 19.89 4.31 20.42
C ASN A 338 18.94 3.12 20.15
N GLN A 339 18.49 2.45 21.21
CA GLN A 339 17.55 1.32 21.07
C GLN A 339 16.17 1.76 20.57
N LEU A 340 15.70 2.94 21.00
CA LEU A 340 14.44 3.54 20.52
C LEU A 340 14.51 3.82 19.00
N THR A 341 15.65 4.36 18.52
CA THR A 341 15.89 4.63 17.10
C THR A 341 15.85 3.35 16.28
N VAL A 342 16.52 2.28 16.71
CA VAL A 342 16.48 0.97 16.03
C VAL A 342 15.05 0.41 16.02
N THR A 343 14.32 0.50 17.13
CA THR A 343 12.95 -0.03 17.23
C THR A 343 11.98 0.72 16.30
N LEU A 344 12.17 2.03 16.10
CA LEU A 344 11.33 2.87 15.25
C LEU A 344 11.70 2.77 13.75
N ALA A 345 12.94 2.39 13.42
CA ALA A 345 13.46 2.41 12.04
C ALA A 345 12.57 1.71 10.99
N PRO A 346 11.94 0.55 11.25
CA PRO A 346 11.03 -0.07 10.25
C PRO A 346 9.83 0.81 9.89
N PHE A 347 9.40 1.69 10.79
CA PHE A 347 8.24 2.57 10.62
C PHE A 347 8.62 3.94 10.03
N ALA A 348 9.76 4.50 10.45
CA ALA A 348 10.24 5.82 10.07
C ALA A 348 11.75 5.79 9.75
N PRO A 349 12.15 5.13 8.62
CA PRO A 349 13.54 4.85 8.32
C PRO A 349 14.40 6.11 8.11
N HIS A 350 13.86 7.17 7.49
CA HIS A 350 14.67 8.34 7.14
C HIS A 350 15.11 9.14 8.38
N VAL A 351 14.18 9.44 9.27
CA VAL A 351 14.51 10.16 10.51
C VAL A 351 15.38 9.30 11.44
N CYS A 352 15.17 7.98 11.43
CA CYS A 352 15.98 7.07 12.23
C CYS A 352 17.40 6.93 11.68
N GLU A 353 17.61 6.92 10.38
CA GLU A 353 18.94 6.90 9.77
C GLU A 353 19.76 8.15 10.13
N GLU A 354 19.15 9.33 9.99
CA GLU A 354 19.76 10.61 10.40
C GLU A 354 20.19 10.62 11.88
N LEU A 355 19.28 10.17 12.75
CA LEU A 355 19.55 10.12 14.19
C LEU A 355 20.55 9.01 14.56
N TRP A 356 20.58 7.92 13.81
CA TRP A 356 21.57 6.85 14.00
C TRP A 356 23.00 7.33 13.78
N GLU A 357 23.24 8.06 12.69
CA GLU A 357 24.51 8.71 12.41
C GLU A 357 24.86 9.74 13.49
N THR A 358 23.89 10.58 13.87
CA THR A 358 24.05 11.59 14.93
C THR A 358 24.46 10.99 16.27
N LEU A 359 23.98 9.80 16.61
CA LEU A 359 24.37 9.06 17.81
C LEU A 359 25.80 8.52 17.74
N GLY A 360 26.51 8.68 16.60
CA GLY A 360 27.87 8.24 16.37
C GLY A 360 28.00 6.76 16.00
N ASN A 361 26.92 6.14 15.54
CA ASN A 361 26.94 4.78 15.01
C ASN A 361 27.49 4.75 13.59
N THR A 362 27.88 3.56 13.12
CA THR A 362 28.40 3.33 11.76
C THR A 362 27.50 2.37 11.00
N GLY A 363 27.46 2.47 9.67
CA GLY A 363 26.58 1.68 8.84
C GLY A 363 25.14 2.16 8.92
N SER A 364 24.21 1.45 8.28
CA SER A 364 22.80 1.80 8.28
C SER A 364 22.08 1.30 9.54
N VAL A 365 21.11 2.05 10.02
CA VAL A 365 20.21 1.62 11.11
C VAL A 365 19.43 0.35 10.72
N CYS A 366 19.24 0.11 9.41
CA CYS A 366 18.58 -1.08 8.90
C CYS A 366 19.38 -2.37 9.13
N ASP A 367 20.70 -2.26 9.29
CA ASP A 367 21.61 -3.38 9.57
C ASP A 367 21.83 -3.60 11.08
N ALA A 368 21.26 -2.72 11.92
CA ALA A 368 21.39 -2.81 13.36
C ALA A 368 20.63 -4.03 13.90
N GLN A 369 21.21 -4.65 14.92
CA GLN A 369 20.55 -5.76 15.60
C GLN A 369 19.29 -5.29 16.33
N TRP A 370 18.16 -6.01 16.13
CA TRP A 370 16.93 -5.73 16.85
C TRP A 370 17.13 -5.82 18.36
N PRO A 371 16.72 -4.81 19.14
CA PRO A 371 16.98 -4.80 20.58
C PRO A 371 16.13 -5.84 21.30
N ALA A 372 16.76 -6.53 22.26
CA ALA A 372 16.09 -7.46 23.15
C ALA A 372 15.48 -6.72 24.34
N TYR A 373 14.28 -7.10 24.76
CA TYR A 373 13.72 -6.57 26.01
C TYR A 373 14.13 -7.43 27.21
N ASN A 374 14.22 -6.81 28.39
CA ASN A 374 14.49 -7.49 29.66
C ASN A 374 13.25 -7.42 30.56
N GLU A 375 12.73 -8.57 30.96
CA GLU A 375 11.55 -8.71 31.83
C GLU A 375 11.75 -8.10 33.21
N GLU A 376 12.97 -8.00 33.71
CA GLU A 376 13.25 -7.39 35.02
C GLU A 376 12.83 -5.93 35.11
N TYR A 377 12.90 -5.19 33.99
CA TYR A 377 12.47 -3.81 33.94
C TYR A 377 10.95 -3.66 33.84
N LEU A 378 10.22 -4.76 33.52
CA LEU A 378 8.77 -4.78 33.35
C LEU A 378 8.01 -5.10 34.62
N VAL A 379 8.71 -5.50 35.71
CA VAL A 379 8.07 -5.87 36.98
C VAL A 379 7.40 -4.65 37.60
N GLU A 380 6.08 -4.74 37.77
CA GLU A 380 5.28 -3.76 38.49
C GLU A 380 5.04 -4.23 39.93
N ASN A 381 5.49 -3.44 40.91
CA ASN A 381 5.28 -3.73 42.32
C ASN A 381 3.87 -3.34 42.83
N THR A 382 3.07 -2.70 41.96
CA THR A 382 1.71 -2.23 42.29
C THR A 382 0.76 -2.52 41.14
N VAL A 383 -0.41 -3.06 41.47
CA VAL A 383 -1.52 -3.24 40.51
C VAL A 383 -2.52 -2.13 40.76
N ASN A 384 -2.70 -1.26 39.76
CA ASN A 384 -3.77 -0.25 39.81
C ASN A 384 -5.09 -0.88 39.38
N TYR A 385 -5.99 -1.13 40.33
CA TYR A 385 -7.35 -1.50 40.04
C TYR A 385 -8.18 -0.26 39.74
N THR A 386 -8.62 -0.08 38.51
CA THR A 386 -9.66 0.90 38.21
C THR A 386 -10.99 0.32 38.64
N CYS A 387 -11.53 0.76 39.78
CA CYS A 387 -12.82 0.34 40.25
C CYS A 387 -13.94 1.01 39.45
N LEU A 388 -14.53 0.27 38.49
CA LEU A 388 -15.68 0.72 37.68
C LEU A 388 -17.05 0.57 38.41
N LEU A 389 -17.04 0.36 39.72
CA LEU A 389 -18.21 -0.05 40.52
C LEU A 389 -19.23 1.07 40.80
N TYR A 390 -19.04 2.32 40.35
CA TYR A 390 -19.90 3.43 40.77
C TYR A 390 -20.52 4.29 39.66
N THR A 391 -20.58 3.86 38.41
CA THR A 391 -21.18 4.68 37.36
C THR A 391 -22.37 4.08 36.59
N SER A 392 -22.94 2.97 37.09
CA SER A 392 -24.20 2.46 36.54
C SER A 392 -25.29 2.55 37.63
N PRO A 393 -26.28 3.46 37.51
CA PRO A 393 -27.47 3.37 38.37
C PRO A 393 -28.22 2.09 38.04
N SER A 394 -28.39 1.24 39.01
CA SER A 394 -29.24 0.05 38.91
C SER A 394 -30.64 0.46 38.44
N PRO A 395 -31.20 -0.11 37.37
CA PRO A 395 -32.59 0.14 37.03
C PRO A 395 -33.46 -0.47 38.11
N ARG A 396 -34.33 0.36 38.69
CA ARG A 396 -35.46 -0.09 39.51
C ARG A 396 -36.61 -0.50 38.62
#